data_599e99fbdd4b49727752efb2ede0f962
#
_entry.id   599e99fbdd4b49727752efb2ede0f962
#
_cell.length_a   1.000
_cell.length_b   1.000
_cell.length_c   1.000
_cell.angle_alpha   90.00
_cell.angle_beta   90.00
_cell.angle_gamma   90.00
#
_symmetry.space_group_name_H-M   'P 1'
#
loop_
_entity.id
_entity.type
_entity.pdbx_description
1 polymer ?
#
loop_
_entity_poly.entity_id
_entity_poly.type
_entity_poly.pdbx_seq_one_letter_code
_entity_poly.pdbx_strand_id
1 'polypeptide(L)'
;MDGVKWIGSPNHYSGRAGHKVTHITLHIMAGFLAGTDNVFSRSSSQASAHYGIGANGEIHQYVDETNGAWSDANYESNMSTISIEHEGGIPQAKCTQACIDASARLCADIAQRYGLGMLWHDGTRGNIWLHREISGTDHATCPDLAPNGLPYQQVIDKANKIIGGTTMTNAGDEVWNWAYRPDGKNATPGGNMYNLLTYELPIRIRNGIMQYNFKNTAPGGNVYNTLCFEIPGMLKQLAKTIEEQQKQINVLTEKIDRLQKI
;
A
#
# COMPACT_ATOMS: atom_id res chain seq x y z
N MET A 1 18.05 1.53 6.49
CA MET A 1 17.18 0.99 7.55
C MET A 1 18.03 0.25 8.56
N ASP A 2 17.91 0.52 9.86
CA ASP A 2 18.67 -0.19 10.89
C ASP A 2 18.13 -1.60 11.12
N GLY A 3 19.01 -2.52 11.54
CA GLY A 3 18.62 -3.91 11.89
C GLY A 3 18.50 -4.87 10.71
N VAL A 4 18.92 -4.49 9.52
CA VAL A 4 19.01 -5.39 8.37
C VAL A 4 20.35 -6.17 8.43
N LYS A 5 20.26 -7.49 8.37
CA LYS A 5 21.44 -8.37 8.38
C LYS A 5 21.84 -8.74 6.97
N TRP A 6 23.06 -8.41 6.59
CA TRP A 6 23.62 -8.83 5.30
C TRP A 6 23.99 -10.32 5.31
N ILE A 7 23.44 -11.06 4.35
CA ILE A 7 23.78 -12.49 4.10
C ILE A 7 24.58 -12.61 2.79
N GLY A 8 24.11 -11.94 1.75
CA GLY A 8 24.69 -12.02 0.42
C GLY A 8 24.16 -13.19 -0.41
N SER A 9 24.09 -13.00 -1.73
CA SER A 9 23.78 -14.04 -2.72
C SER A 9 24.66 -13.85 -3.96
N PRO A 10 25.23 -14.94 -4.53
CA PRO A 10 25.93 -14.87 -5.80
C PRO A 10 25.00 -14.74 -7.01
N ASN A 11 23.68 -14.90 -6.82
CA ASN A 11 22.67 -14.98 -7.87
C ASN A 11 22.05 -13.59 -8.09
N HIS A 12 22.69 -12.75 -8.89
CA HIS A 12 22.17 -11.43 -9.21
C HIS A 12 22.76 -10.92 -10.53
N TYR A 13 22.09 -9.95 -11.14
CA TYR A 13 22.66 -9.16 -12.22
C TYR A 13 23.62 -8.12 -11.63
N SER A 14 24.70 -7.82 -12.34
CA SER A 14 25.58 -6.71 -11.97
C SER A 14 24.98 -5.40 -12.47
N GLY A 15 24.55 -4.54 -11.54
CA GLY A 15 23.82 -3.31 -11.83
C GLY A 15 22.38 -3.57 -12.26
N ARG A 16 21.74 -2.52 -12.80
CA ARG A 16 20.35 -2.52 -13.25
C ARG A 16 20.20 -2.15 -14.74
N ALA A 17 21.26 -2.23 -15.53
CA ALA A 17 21.26 -1.93 -16.97
C ALA A 17 20.56 -0.61 -17.34
N GLY A 18 20.63 0.41 -16.48
CA GLY A 18 19.97 1.71 -16.69
C GLY A 18 18.52 1.79 -16.23
N HIS A 19 17.92 0.69 -15.78
CA HIS A 19 16.55 0.69 -15.22
C HIS A 19 16.54 1.38 -13.86
N LYS A 20 15.42 2.06 -13.57
CA LYS A 20 15.12 2.63 -12.27
C LYS A 20 14.23 1.68 -11.48
N VAL A 21 14.32 1.70 -10.17
CA VAL A 21 13.34 1.03 -9.30
C VAL A 21 12.01 1.75 -9.42
N THR A 22 10.98 1.02 -9.83
CA THR A 22 9.62 1.54 -10.06
C THR A 22 8.57 0.84 -9.20
N HIS A 23 8.90 -0.32 -8.65
CA HIS A 23 7.96 -1.12 -7.86
C HIS A 23 8.70 -2.01 -6.85
N ILE A 24 7.92 -2.59 -5.94
CA ILE A 24 8.32 -3.61 -4.98
C ILE A 24 7.57 -4.89 -5.35
N THR A 25 8.28 -6.01 -5.51
CA THR A 25 7.66 -7.31 -5.70
C THR A 25 7.60 -8.07 -4.38
N LEU A 26 6.42 -8.53 -4.01
CA LEU A 26 6.20 -9.33 -2.80
C LEU A 26 6.14 -10.81 -3.15
N HIS A 27 6.89 -11.61 -2.37
CA HIS A 27 7.00 -13.06 -2.50
C HIS A 27 6.72 -13.77 -1.17
N ILE A 28 6.52 -15.08 -1.24
CA ILE A 28 6.43 -15.98 -0.10
C ILE A 28 7.44 -17.12 -0.26
N MET A 29 8.24 -17.39 0.78
CA MET A 29 9.38 -18.31 0.74
C MET A 29 9.00 -19.78 0.48
N ALA A 30 7.73 -20.16 0.65
CA ALA A 30 7.30 -21.54 0.79
C ALA A 30 8.16 -22.30 1.83
N GLY A 31 8.48 -21.65 2.94
CA GLY A 31 9.37 -22.15 3.98
C GLY A 31 9.76 -21.09 5.01
N PHE A 32 10.93 -21.32 5.61
CA PHE A 32 11.50 -20.52 6.70
C PHE A 32 12.65 -19.65 6.22
N LEU A 33 12.90 -18.52 6.90
CA LEU A 33 13.99 -17.59 6.58
C LEU A 33 15.35 -18.28 6.49
N ALA A 34 15.69 -19.14 7.46
CA ALA A 34 16.96 -19.90 7.45
C ALA A 34 17.10 -20.86 6.24
N GLY A 35 15.97 -21.40 5.75
CA GLY A 35 15.95 -22.19 4.53
C GLY A 35 16.23 -21.34 3.29
N THR A 36 15.69 -20.15 3.23
CA THR A 36 15.90 -19.18 2.16
C THR A 36 17.35 -18.69 2.15
N ASP A 37 17.96 -18.40 3.31
CA ASP A 37 19.39 -18.10 3.42
C ASP A 37 20.25 -19.18 2.76
N ASN A 38 19.95 -20.45 3.08
CA ASN A 38 20.69 -21.59 2.53
C ASN A 38 20.47 -21.75 1.02
N VAL A 39 19.27 -21.47 0.50
CA VAL A 39 18.99 -21.51 -0.94
C VAL A 39 19.73 -20.40 -1.66
N PHE A 40 19.60 -19.16 -1.22
CA PHE A 40 20.15 -18.00 -1.92
C PHE A 40 21.67 -17.87 -1.82
N SER A 41 22.31 -18.50 -0.83
CA SER A 41 23.78 -18.55 -0.73
C SER A 41 24.45 -19.46 -1.77
N ARG A 42 23.70 -20.34 -2.43
CA ARG A 42 24.22 -21.30 -3.41
C ARG A 42 24.06 -20.78 -4.84
N SER A 43 25.14 -20.71 -5.60
CA SER A 43 25.10 -20.33 -7.02
C SER A 43 24.22 -21.26 -7.86
N SER A 44 24.14 -22.54 -7.48
CA SER A 44 23.33 -23.55 -8.18
C SER A 44 21.82 -23.35 -8.04
N SER A 45 21.36 -22.56 -7.09
CA SER A 45 19.92 -22.28 -6.92
C SER A 45 19.37 -21.36 -8.03
N GLN A 46 20.23 -20.52 -8.63
CA GLN A 46 19.88 -19.58 -9.69
C GLN A 46 18.65 -18.71 -9.33
N ALA A 47 18.46 -18.45 -8.05
CA ALA A 47 17.39 -17.63 -7.50
C ALA A 47 17.89 -16.75 -6.38
N SER A 48 17.31 -15.58 -6.21
CA SER A 48 17.55 -14.66 -5.11
C SER A 48 16.41 -13.66 -4.98
N ALA A 49 16.40 -12.92 -3.89
CA ALA A 49 15.62 -11.68 -3.72
C ALA A 49 16.53 -10.61 -3.11
N HIS A 50 16.08 -9.36 -3.06
CA HIS A 50 16.84 -8.33 -2.35
C HIS A 50 16.78 -8.57 -0.84
N TYR A 51 15.59 -8.90 -0.33
CA TYR A 51 15.35 -9.08 1.09
C TYR A 51 14.56 -10.35 1.39
N GLY A 52 14.71 -10.84 2.62
CA GLY A 52 13.87 -11.86 3.23
C GLY A 52 13.48 -11.46 4.64
N ILE A 53 12.24 -11.75 5.05
CA ILE A 53 11.69 -11.40 6.34
C ILE A 53 11.20 -12.65 7.05
N GLY A 54 11.75 -12.91 8.23
CA GLY A 54 11.38 -14.03 9.08
C GLY A 54 10.09 -13.80 9.88
N ALA A 55 9.53 -14.87 10.42
CA ALA A 55 8.34 -14.83 11.25
C ALA A 55 8.49 -13.93 12.50
N ASN A 56 9.70 -13.76 13.03
CA ASN A 56 10.01 -12.87 14.14
C ASN A 56 10.21 -11.40 13.73
N GLY A 57 10.13 -11.08 12.42
CA GLY A 57 10.35 -9.74 11.87
C GLY A 57 11.84 -9.42 11.61
N GLU A 58 12.75 -10.39 11.72
CA GLU A 58 14.15 -10.24 11.31
C GLU A 58 14.23 -10.04 9.79
N ILE A 59 15.05 -9.09 9.33
CA ILE A 59 15.22 -8.76 7.93
C ILE A 59 16.63 -9.12 7.49
N HIS A 60 16.72 -9.99 6.50
CA HIS A 60 17.97 -10.36 5.83
C HIS A 60 18.05 -9.68 4.46
N GLN A 61 19.25 -9.27 4.05
CA GLN A 61 19.51 -8.75 2.71
C GLN A 61 20.44 -9.70 1.97
N TYR A 62 20.06 -10.07 0.74
CA TYR A 62 20.81 -11.00 -0.10
C TYR A 62 21.45 -10.32 -1.31
N VAL A 63 20.78 -9.34 -1.90
CA VAL A 63 21.26 -8.60 -3.05
C VAL A 63 21.27 -7.11 -2.73
N ASP A 64 22.39 -6.45 -3.09
CA ASP A 64 22.47 -4.99 -2.98
C ASP A 64 21.48 -4.34 -3.94
N GLU A 65 20.80 -3.30 -3.48
CA GLU A 65 19.73 -2.66 -4.25
C GLU A 65 20.22 -1.97 -5.54
N THR A 66 21.52 -1.77 -5.71
CA THR A 66 22.11 -1.30 -6.97
C THR A 66 22.14 -2.37 -8.06
N ASN A 67 21.89 -3.62 -7.70
CA ASN A 67 21.85 -4.79 -8.58
C ASN A 67 20.40 -5.26 -8.81
N GLY A 68 20.15 -6.05 -9.84
CA GLY A 68 18.90 -6.77 -10.05
C GLY A 68 18.95 -8.16 -9.40
N ALA A 69 17.98 -8.53 -8.58
CA ALA A 69 17.84 -9.89 -8.05
C ALA A 69 17.25 -10.84 -9.11
N TRP A 70 17.43 -12.15 -8.95
CA TRP A 70 16.80 -13.16 -9.80
C TRP A 70 15.55 -13.70 -9.10
N SER A 71 14.51 -12.86 -9.03
CA SER A 71 13.32 -13.11 -8.22
C SER A 71 12.03 -13.36 -9.01
N ASP A 72 11.84 -12.64 -10.12
CA ASP A 72 10.52 -12.44 -10.71
C ASP A 72 10.27 -13.30 -11.97
N ALA A 73 11.21 -14.18 -12.35
CA ALA A 73 11.21 -14.93 -13.62
C ALA A 73 11.02 -14.02 -14.86
N ASN A 74 11.25 -12.73 -14.71
CA ASN A 74 11.09 -11.71 -15.75
C ASN A 74 12.24 -10.70 -15.64
N TYR A 75 13.02 -10.56 -16.73
CA TYR A 75 14.20 -9.70 -16.73
C TYR A 75 13.88 -8.23 -16.43
N GLU A 76 12.88 -7.67 -17.12
CA GLU A 76 12.50 -6.26 -16.97
C GLU A 76 12.03 -5.95 -15.54
N SER A 77 11.24 -6.88 -14.95
CA SER A 77 10.83 -6.79 -13.56
C SER A 77 12.02 -6.89 -12.61
N ASN A 78 12.90 -7.88 -12.78
CA ASN A 78 14.11 -8.05 -11.97
C ASN A 78 15.00 -6.80 -11.94
N MET A 79 15.08 -6.08 -13.07
CA MET A 79 15.90 -4.87 -13.19
C MET A 79 15.24 -3.63 -12.59
N SER A 80 13.91 -3.62 -12.42
CA SER A 80 13.14 -2.45 -11.96
C SER A 80 12.41 -2.64 -10.63
N THR A 81 12.58 -3.79 -9.97
CA THR A 81 12.00 -4.07 -8.65
C THR A 81 13.01 -4.02 -7.50
N ILE A 82 12.50 -3.84 -6.28
CA ILE A 82 13.08 -4.38 -5.05
C ILE A 82 12.18 -5.54 -4.60
N SER A 83 12.70 -6.76 -4.59
CA SER A 83 11.94 -7.97 -4.27
C SER A 83 12.11 -8.36 -2.80
N ILE A 84 11.01 -8.78 -2.15
CA ILE A 84 10.96 -9.11 -0.74
C ILE A 84 10.28 -10.46 -0.55
N GLU A 85 11.00 -11.41 0.03
CA GLU A 85 10.51 -12.72 0.43
C GLU A 85 9.99 -12.70 1.87
N HIS A 86 8.92 -13.42 2.13
CA HIS A 86 8.31 -13.50 3.45
C HIS A 86 8.23 -14.95 3.91
N GLU A 87 8.55 -15.21 5.16
CA GLU A 87 8.39 -16.53 5.76
C GLU A 87 6.91 -16.93 5.74
N GLY A 88 6.61 -18.14 5.27
CA GLY A 88 5.26 -18.64 5.07
C GLY A 88 5.15 -19.53 3.85
N GLY A 89 3.96 -19.64 3.27
CA GLY A 89 3.70 -20.37 2.03
C GLY A 89 3.52 -21.88 2.19
N ILE A 90 3.71 -22.43 3.40
CA ILE A 90 3.47 -23.82 3.76
C ILE A 90 2.78 -23.91 5.13
N PRO A 91 2.10 -25.02 5.48
CA PRO A 91 1.39 -25.13 6.77
C PRO A 91 2.29 -24.95 8.01
N GLN A 92 3.57 -25.29 7.93
CA GLN A 92 4.53 -25.26 9.04
C GLN A 92 5.17 -23.90 9.26
N ALA A 93 5.28 -23.06 8.21
CA ALA A 93 5.82 -21.71 8.28
C ALA A 93 4.69 -20.68 8.31
N LYS A 94 4.80 -19.68 9.17
CA LYS A 94 3.74 -18.70 9.37
C LYS A 94 4.22 -17.29 9.00
N CYS A 95 3.48 -16.62 8.14
CA CYS A 95 3.59 -15.18 7.99
C CYS A 95 2.89 -14.51 9.20
N THR A 96 3.69 -14.16 10.21
CA THR A 96 3.19 -13.58 11.46
C THR A 96 2.94 -12.08 11.37
N GLN A 97 2.31 -11.50 12.40
CA GLN A 97 2.15 -10.05 12.49
C GLN A 97 3.52 -9.33 12.54
N ALA A 98 4.53 -9.90 13.20
CA ALA A 98 5.88 -9.33 13.24
C ALA A 98 6.52 -9.29 11.85
N CYS A 99 6.32 -10.33 11.03
CA CYS A 99 6.75 -10.36 9.63
C CYS A 99 6.03 -9.26 8.82
N ILE A 100 4.72 -9.13 8.95
CA ILE A 100 3.92 -8.11 8.26
C ILE A 100 4.37 -6.69 8.66
N ASP A 101 4.60 -6.44 9.94
CA ASP A 101 5.03 -5.14 10.45
C ASP A 101 6.44 -4.78 9.98
N ALA A 102 7.34 -5.76 9.91
CA ALA A 102 8.68 -5.59 9.35
C ALA A 102 8.64 -5.30 7.86
N SER A 103 7.80 -6.03 7.11
CA SER A 103 7.56 -5.79 5.69
C SER A 103 7.04 -4.38 5.42
N ALA A 104 6.06 -3.93 6.20
CA ALA A 104 5.51 -2.59 6.07
C ALA A 104 6.56 -1.49 6.29
N ARG A 105 7.42 -1.65 7.30
CA ARG A 105 8.52 -0.71 7.54
C ARG A 105 9.53 -0.70 6.40
N LEU A 106 9.91 -1.88 5.89
CA LEU A 106 10.85 -2.01 4.77
C LEU A 106 10.25 -1.42 3.48
N CYS A 107 8.99 -1.73 3.16
CA CYS A 107 8.30 -1.17 2.00
C CYS A 107 8.21 0.37 2.07
N ALA A 108 7.92 0.93 3.25
CA ALA A 108 7.88 2.37 3.44
C ALA A 108 9.26 3.03 3.25
N ASP A 109 10.32 2.42 3.80
CA ASP A 109 11.70 2.88 3.64
C ASP A 109 12.14 2.86 2.16
N ILE A 110 11.84 1.77 1.43
CA ILE A 110 12.10 1.66 0.00
C ILE A 110 11.32 2.73 -0.77
N ALA A 111 10.01 2.89 -0.48
CA ALA A 111 9.17 3.88 -1.14
C ALA A 111 9.72 5.30 -0.98
N GLN A 112 10.19 5.67 0.19
CA GLN A 112 10.81 6.97 0.45
C GLN A 112 12.14 7.14 -0.30
N ARG A 113 13.02 6.15 -0.25
CA ARG A 113 14.35 6.24 -0.91
C ARG A 113 14.26 6.28 -2.43
N TYR A 114 13.30 5.58 -3.02
CA TYR A 114 13.11 5.53 -4.47
C TYR A 114 12.04 6.46 -5.01
N GLY A 115 11.37 7.23 -4.14
CA GLY A 115 10.36 8.19 -4.57
C GLY A 115 9.09 7.55 -5.15
N LEU A 116 8.72 6.35 -4.68
CA LEU A 116 7.54 5.63 -5.18
C LEU A 116 6.21 6.25 -4.73
N GLY A 117 6.25 7.16 -3.75
CA GLY A 117 5.04 7.76 -3.17
C GLY A 117 4.23 6.77 -2.33
N MET A 118 2.91 6.96 -2.28
CA MET A 118 2.00 6.02 -1.62
C MET A 118 2.02 4.69 -2.36
N LEU A 119 2.03 3.60 -1.60
CA LEU A 119 2.03 2.25 -2.15
C LEU A 119 0.61 1.80 -2.50
N TRP A 120 0.45 1.18 -3.65
CA TRP A 120 -0.83 0.67 -4.11
C TRP A 120 -0.62 -0.52 -5.06
N HIS A 121 -1.62 -1.41 -5.07
CA HIS A 121 -1.62 -2.61 -5.89
C HIS A 121 -2.77 -2.56 -6.91
N ASP A 122 -2.46 -2.83 -8.17
CA ASP A 122 -3.42 -3.04 -9.27
C ASP A 122 -2.74 -3.90 -10.34
N GLY A 123 -2.49 -5.17 -10.02
CA GLY A 123 -1.64 -6.03 -10.84
C GLY A 123 -0.27 -5.38 -11.06
N THR A 124 0.22 -5.43 -12.28
CA THR A 124 1.50 -4.81 -12.66
C THR A 124 1.38 -3.33 -13.07
N ARG A 125 0.24 -2.68 -12.79
CA ARG A 125 0.07 -1.23 -12.99
C ARG A 125 0.38 -0.44 -11.74
N GLY A 126 0.27 -1.08 -10.55
CA GLY A 126 0.64 -0.49 -9.28
C GLY A 126 2.15 -0.41 -9.06
N ASN A 127 2.55 0.06 -7.89
CA ASN A 127 3.95 0.04 -7.43
C ASN A 127 4.22 -1.03 -6.36
N ILE A 128 3.21 -1.84 -6.01
CA ILE A 128 3.34 -3.13 -5.35
C ILE A 128 2.86 -4.20 -6.32
N TRP A 129 3.74 -5.15 -6.65
CA TRP A 129 3.44 -6.28 -7.52
C TRP A 129 3.44 -7.57 -6.72
N LEU A 130 2.58 -8.50 -7.08
CA LEU A 130 2.57 -9.84 -6.53
C LEU A 130 3.22 -10.79 -7.54
N HIS A 131 4.11 -11.65 -7.08
CA HIS A 131 4.88 -12.52 -7.98
C HIS A 131 3.98 -13.29 -8.95
N ARG A 132 2.83 -13.82 -8.49
CA ARG A 132 1.86 -14.57 -9.30
C ARG A 132 1.27 -13.80 -10.50
N GLU A 133 1.44 -12.47 -10.54
CA GLU A 133 0.86 -11.60 -11.58
C GLU A 133 1.89 -11.17 -12.62
N ILE A 134 3.14 -11.54 -12.42
CA ILE A 134 4.24 -11.17 -13.31
C ILE A 134 4.26 -12.14 -14.50
N SER A 135 4.34 -11.60 -15.70
CA SER A 135 4.42 -12.41 -16.90
C SER A 135 5.68 -13.28 -16.95
N GLY A 136 5.51 -14.56 -17.17
CA GLY A 136 6.60 -15.54 -17.22
C GLY A 136 6.78 -16.34 -15.93
N THR A 137 6.09 -15.99 -14.84
CA THR A 137 6.13 -16.78 -13.60
C THR A 137 5.27 -18.05 -13.70
N ASP A 138 5.69 -19.11 -13.03
CA ASP A 138 4.92 -20.33 -12.77
C ASP A 138 4.41 -20.40 -11.32
N HIS A 139 4.63 -19.34 -10.51
CA HIS A 139 4.28 -19.26 -9.09
C HIS A 139 2.86 -18.74 -8.85
N ALA A 140 1.84 -19.45 -9.32
CA ALA A 140 0.43 -19.02 -9.32
C ALA A 140 -0.18 -18.67 -7.95
N THR A 141 0.45 -19.04 -6.84
CA THR A 141 -0.05 -18.79 -5.47
C THR A 141 0.79 -17.79 -4.67
N CYS A 142 1.92 -17.35 -5.21
CA CYS A 142 2.86 -16.43 -4.54
C CYS A 142 2.41 -14.96 -4.69
N PRO A 143 2.30 -14.17 -3.61
CA PRO A 143 2.64 -14.50 -2.23
C PRO A 143 1.44 -14.86 -1.34
N ASP A 144 0.21 -14.63 -1.76
CA ASP A 144 -0.97 -14.49 -0.91
C ASP A 144 -1.92 -15.69 -0.94
N LEU A 145 -1.91 -16.48 -2.01
CA LEU A 145 -2.82 -17.63 -2.17
C LEU A 145 -2.26 -18.94 -1.64
N ALA A 146 -0.99 -18.99 -1.23
CA ALA A 146 -0.36 -20.15 -0.61
C ALA A 146 -0.84 -20.31 0.86
N PRO A 147 -0.71 -21.53 1.46
CA PRO A 147 -0.97 -21.70 2.88
C PRO A 147 -0.14 -20.74 3.74
N ASN A 148 -0.77 -20.07 4.72
CA ASN A 148 -0.12 -18.99 5.49
C ASN A 148 0.52 -17.91 4.60
N GLY A 149 -0.13 -17.58 3.48
CA GLY A 149 0.32 -16.58 2.53
C GLY A 149 0.35 -15.17 3.12
N LEU A 150 1.01 -14.27 2.43
CA LEU A 150 1.19 -12.87 2.85
C LEU A 150 -0.13 -12.09 2.68
N PRO A 151 -0.69 -11.49 3.73
CA PRO A 151 -1.81 -10.57 3.61
C PRO A 151 -1.30 -9.20 3.10
N TYR A 152 -0.93 -9.13 1.83
CA TYR A 152 -0.23 -8.01 1.21
C TYR A 152 -0.95 -6.65 1.40
N GLN A 153 -2.29 -6.64 1.44
CA GLN A 153 -3.03 -5.41 1.68
C GLN A 153 -2.72 -4.81 3.05
N GLN A 154 -2.54 -5.65 4.09
CA GLN A 154 -2.13 -5.16 5.41
C GLN A 154 -0.73 -4.56 5.39
N VAL A 155 0.18 -5.11 4.57
CA VAL A 155 1.52 -4.53 4.37
C VAL A 155 1.40 -3.14 3.75
N ILE A 156 0.62 -3.00 2.68
CA ILE A 156 0.38 -1.73 1.99
C ILE A 156 -0.22 -0.70 2.95
N ASP A 157 -1.30 -1.04 3.65
CA ASP A 157 -1.99 -0.13 4.56
C ASP A 157 -1.08 0.37 5.69
N LYS A 158 -0.27 -0.53 6.27
CA LYS A 158 0.69 -0.17 7.31
C LYS A 158 1.87 0.64 6.78
N ALA A 159 2.41 0.29 5.60
CA ALA A 159 3.47 1.05 4.96
C ALA A 159 3.01 2.47 4.62
N ASN A 160 1.80 2.62 4.11
CA ASN A 160 1.22 3.92 3.79
C ASN A 160 0.99 4.79 5.04
N LYS A 161 0.67 4.20 6.17
CA LYS A 161 0.63 4.93 7.45
C LYS A 161 2.01 5.47 7.84
N ILE A 162 3.09 4.73 7.55
CA ILE A 162 4.45 5.18 7.81
C ILE A 162 4.87 6.27 6.81
N ILE A 163 4.57 6.09 5.52
CA ILE A 163 4.91 7.04 4.45
C ILE A 163 4.22 8.39 4.67
N GLY A 164 2.94 8.36 5.08
CA GLY A 164 2.18 9.57 5.36
C GLY A 164 2.69 10.39 6.56
N GLY A 165 3.73 9.88 7.24
CA GLY A 165 4.24 10.48 8.48
C GLY A 165 3.31 10.23 9.65
N THR A 166 3.85 9.92 10.80
CA THR A 166 3.19 9.71 12.09
C THR A 166 1.86 10.48 12.23
N THR A 167 0.76 9.73 12.27
CA THR A 167 -0.64 10.18 12.32
C THR A 167 -1.30 10.49 10.99
N MET A 168 -1.30 9.52 10.05
CA MET A 168 -2.59 9.27 9.44
C MET A 168 -3.33 8.26 10.34
N THR A 169 -3.82 8.69 11.48
CA THR A 169 -5.17 8.34 11.85
C THR A 169 -5.92 8.36 10.54
N ASN A 170 -6.60 7.27 10.18
CA ASN A 170 -7.42 7.13 8.99
C ASN A 170 -7.75 8.52 8.42
N ALA A 171 -7.34 8.87 7.18
CA ALA A 171 -7.68 10.21 6.65
C ALA A 171 -9.19 10.46 6.76
N GLY A 172 -10.00 9.38 6.77
CA GLY A 172 -11.38 9.39 7.19
C GLY A 172 -11.59 9.73 8.66
N ASP A 173 -10.77 9.23 9.58
CA ASP A 173 -10.87 9.53 11.01
C ASP A 173 -10.33 10.92 11.34
N GLU A 174 -9.32 11.43 10.66
CA GLU A 174 -8.88 12.82 10.81
C GLU A 174 -9.88 13.80 10.21
N VAL A 175 -10.38 13.54 9.02
CA VAL A 175 -11.45 14.33 8.40
C VAL A 175 -12.72 14.22 9.24
N TRP A 176 -13.04 13.05 9.78
CA TRP A 176 -14.19 12.84 10.64
C TRP A 176 -13.98 13.45 12.03
N ASN A 177 -12.86 13.23 12.69
CA ASN A 177 -12.53 13.82 14.00
C ASN A 177 -12.32 15.33 13.90
N TRP A 178 -11.86 15.82 12.76
CA TRP A 178 -11.74 17.25 12.48
C TRP A 178 -13.11 17.89 12.17
N ALA A 179 -14.00 17.15 11.52
CA ALA A 179 -15.37 17.57 11.20
C ALA A 179 -16.36 17.42 12.37
N TYR A 180 -16.10 16.50 13.28
CA TYR A 180 -17.02 16.10 14.34
C TYR A 180 -16.33 16.21 15.71
N ARG A 181 -16.12 17.45 16.18
CA ARG A 181 -15.84 17.64 17.60
C ARG A 181 -17.15 17.79 18.35
N PRO A 182 -17.42 16.87 19.32
CA PRO A 182 -18.67 16.90 20.10
C PRO A 182 -18.86 18.16 20.96
N ASP A 183 -17.77 18.94 21.16
CA ASP A 183 -17.75 20.13 22.00
C ASP A 183 -18.13 21.43 21.28
N GLY A 184 -18.45 21.38 20.00
CA GLY A 184 -18.88 22.55 19.22
C GLY A 184 -17.85 23.69 19.10
N LYS A 185 -16.64 23.49 19.60
CA LYS A 185 -15.57 24.52 19.57
C LYS A 185 -14.74 24.40 18.29
N ASN A 186 -15.20 25.01 17.25
CA ASN A 186 -14.39 25.26 16.06
C ASN A 186 -13.35 26.35 16.35
N ALA A 187 -12.15 25.96 16.72
CA ALA A 187 -11.11 26.89 17.14
C ALA A 187 -10.38 27.61 15.99
N THR A 188 -10.65 27.27 14.72
CA THR A 188 -9.98 27.90 13.57
C THR A 188 -10.90 28.03 12.36
N PRO A 189 -10.82 29.13 11.56
CA PRO A 189 -11.46 29.23 10.27
C PRO A 189 -11.02 28.05 9.39
N GLY A 190 -11.98 27.24 8.93
CA GLY A 190 -11.67 26.03 8.18
C GLY A 190 -11.95 24.73 8.93
N GLY A 191 -12.38 24.77 10.20
CA GLY A 191 -12.50 23.63 11.11
C GLY A 191 -13.65 22.65 10.87
N ASN A 192 -14.21 22.53 9.68
CA ASN A 192 -15.18 21.47 9.38
C ASN A 192 -15.06 20.96 7.94
N MET A 193 -15.55 19.76 7.70
CA MET A 193 -15.55 19.12 6.38
C MET A 193 -16.19 20.00 5.30
N TYR A 194 -17.19 20.78 5.66
CA TYR A 194 -17.85 21.73 4.76
C TYR A 194 -16.87 22.79 4.28
N ASN A 195 -16.07 23.38 5.17
CA ASN A 195 -15.07 24.37 4.81
C ASN A 195 -13.92 23.77 4.00
N LEU A 196 -13.46 22.55 4.38
CA LEU A 196 -12.45 21.83 3.61
C LEU A 196 -12.93 21.56 2.18
N LEU A 197 -14.11 20.99 2.01
CA LEU A 197 -14.64 20.62 0.70
C LEU A 197 -15.13 21.84 -0.10
N THR A 198 -15.63 22.85 0.57
CA THR A 198 -16.25 24.01 -0.10
C THR A 198 -15.24 25.12 -0.41
N TYR A 199 -14.25 25.31 0.46
CA TYR A 199 -13.32 26.45 0.34
C TYR A 199 -11.85 26.03 0.18
N GLU A 200 -11.32 25.13 1.01
CA GLU A 200 -9.89 24.83 1.00
C GLU A 200 -9.48 23.87 -0.11
N LEU A 201 -10.20 22.78 -0.30
CA LEU A 201 -9.90 21.80 -1.34
C LEU A 201 -10.03 22.42 -2.76
N PRO A 202 -11.08 23.17 -3.10
CA PRO A 202 -11.16 23.88 -4.36
C PRO A 202 -10.02 24.87 -4.56
N ILE A 203 -9.59 25.59 -3.51
CA ILE A 203 -8.45 26.52 -3.60
C ILE A 203 -7.15 25.76 -3.87
N ARG A 204 -6.92 24.64 -3.21
CA ARG A 204 -5.73 23.80 -3.42
C ARG A 204 -5.72 23.15 -4.80
N ILE A 205 -6.86 22.62 -5.25
CA ILE A 205 -7.02 22.08 -6.60
C ILE A 205 -6.85 23.19 -7.64
N ARG A 206 -7.47 24.35 -7.45
CA ARG A 206 -7.30 25.51 -8.33
C ARG A 206 -5.85 25.92 -8.43
N ASN A 207 -5.14 26.04 -7.31
CA ASN A 207 -3.73 26.44 -7.30
C ASN A 207 -2.85 25.36 -7.95
N GLY A 208 -3.14 24.08 -7.76
CA GLY A 208 -2.49 22.98 -8.46
C GLY A 208 -2.75 22.99 -9.97
N ILE A 209 -3.99 23.21 -10.40
CA ILE A 209 -4.38 23.29 -11.80
C ILE A 209 -3.80 24.54 -12.47
N MET A 210 -3.75 25.68 -11.78
CA MET A 210 -3.17 26.91 -12.33
C MET A 210 -1.66 26.79 -12.55
N GLN A 211 -0.94 25.97 -11.80
CA GLN A 211 0.47 25.65 -12.07
C GLN A 211 0.67 24.84 -13.36
N TYR A 212 -0.36 24.13 -13.84
CA TYR A 212 -0.32 23.34 -15.07
C TYR A 212 -0.79 24.10 -16.33
N ASN A 213 -0.88 25.42 -16.32
CA ASN A 213 -1.13 26.24 -17.51
C ASN A 213 -2.40 25.90 -18.32
N PHE A 214 -3.49 25.55 -17.66
CA PHE A 214 -4.78 25.43 -18.34
C PHE A 214 -5.28 26.82 -18.75
N LYS A 215 -5.17 27.15 -20.02
CA LYS A 215 -5.54 28.44 -20.65
C LYS A 215 -7.04 28.79 -20.58
N ASN A 216 -7.87 28.08 -19.82
CA ASN A 216 -9.32 28.28 -19.78
C ASN A 216 -9.91 28.13 -18.37
N THR A 217 -9.35 28.82 -17.40
CA THR A 217 -9.94 28.91 -16.05
C THR A 217 -10.49 30.31 -15.77
N ALA A 218 -11.32 30.83 -16.68
CA ALA A 218 -12.19 31.93 -16.30
C ALA A 218 -13.16 31.48 -15.18
N PRO A 219 -13.44 32.33 -14.16
CA PRO A 219 -14.52 32.06 -13.22
C PRO A 219 -15.79 31.72 -14.00
N GLY A 220 -16.35 30.51 -13.80
CA GLY A 220 -17.51 30.01 -14.55
C GLY A 220 -17.20 28.92 -15.58
N GLY A 221 -15.93 28.46 -15.72
CA GLY A 221 -15.61 27.30 -16.57
C GLY A 221 -16.13 25.98 -15.97
N ASN A 222 -16.50 25.01 -16.85
CA ASN A 222 -17.13 23.75 -16.45
C ASN A 222 -16.40 23.01 -15.32
N VAL A 223 -15.05 22.95 -15.37
CA VAL A 223 -14.24 22.26 -14.34
C VAL A 223 -14.34 22.98 -12.98
N TYR A 224 -14.32 24.29 -12.96
CA TYR A 224 -14.46 25.08 -11.73
C TYR A 224 -15.85 24.87 -11.12
N ASN A 225 -16.91 24.95 -11.92
CA ASN A 225 -18.27 24.73 -11.45
C ASN A 225 -18.48 23.32 -10.93
N THR A 226 -17.95 22.31 -11.65
CA THR A 226 -18.06 20.91 -11.22
C THR A 226 -17.34 20.69 -9.88
N LEU A 227 -16.12 21.15 -9.72
CA LEU A 227 -15.34 20.93 -8.50
C LEU A 227 -15.84 21.76 -7.32
N CYS A 228 -16.31 22.99 -7.55
CA CYS A 228 -16.69 23.88 -6.46
C CYS A 228 -18.16 23.78 -6.05
N PHE A 229 -19.05 23.35 -6.94
CA PHE A 229 -20.48 23.38 -6.70
C PHE A 229 -21.16 22.02 -6.91
N GLU A 230 -20.88 21.32 -8.00
CA GLU A 230 -21.57 20.07 -8.33
C GLU A 230 -21.11 18.90 -7.45
N ILE A 231 -19.79 18.66 -7.34
CA ILE A 231 -19.26 17.57 -6.50
C ILE A 231 -19.63 17.72 -5.03
N PRO A 232 -19.49 18.89 -4.38
CA PRO A 232 -19.95 19.09 -3.01
C PRO A 232 -21.45 18.83 -2.83
N GLY A 233 -22.27 19.24 -3.82
CA GLY A 233 -23.71 18.97 -3.84
C GLY A 233 -24.02 17.47 -3.90
N MET A 234 -23.34 16.75 -4.79
CA MET A 234 -23.48 15.29 -4.94
C MET A 234 -23.03 14.55 -3.69
N LEU A 235 -21.91 14.94 -3.07
CA LEU A 235 -21.42 14.35 -1.82
C LEU A 235 -22.41 14.55 -0.66
N LYS A 236 -23.02 15.72 -0.56
CA LYS A 236 -24.05 16.01 0.46
C LYS A 236 -25.28 15.13 0.25
N GLN A 237 -25.71 14.93 -0.98
CA GLN A 237 -26.84 14.07 -1.31
C GLN A 237 -26.52 12.60 -1.03
N LEU A 238 -25.32 12.14 -1.36
CA LEU A 238 -24.84 10.79 -1.07
C LEU A 238 -24.79 10.52 0.44
N ALA A 239 -24.26 11.45 1.23
CA ALA A 239 -24.21 11.35 2.68
C ALA A 239 -25.62 11.18 3.27
N LYS A 240 -26.60 11.95 2.80
CA LYS A 240 -28.01 11.81 3.23
C LYS A 240 -28.57 10.43 2.89
N THR A 241 -28.28 9.93 1.69
CA THR A 241 -28.73 8.59 1.27
C THR A 241 -28.13 7.49 2.15
N ILE A 242 -26.84 7.61 2.51
CA ILE A 242 -26.15 6.67 3.40
C ILE A 242 -26.79 6.69 4.80
N GLU A 243 -27.10 7.86 5.34
CA GLU A 243 -27.79 7.97 6.64
C GLU A 243 -29.18 7.31 6.62
N GLU A 244 -29.93 7.48 5.54
CA GLU A 244 -31.24 6.85 5.37
C GLU A 244 -31.14 5.33 5.27
N GLN A 245 -30.16 4.81 4.51
CA GLN A 245 -29.89 3.38 4.42
C GLN A 245 -29.43 2.78 5.76
N GLN A 246 -28.59 3.50 6.53
CA GLN A 246 -28.14 3.05 7.85
C GLN A 246 -29.33 2.93 8.82
N LYS A 247 -30.30 3.86 8.78
CA LYS A 247 -31.54 3.75 9.57
C LYS A 247 -32.34 2.52 9.19
N GLN A 248 -32.45 2.21 7.90
CA GLN A 248 -33.15 1.01 7.44
C GLN A 248 -32.46 -0.28 7.90
N ILE A 249 -31.13 -0.33 7.83
CA ILE A 249 -30.32 -1.45 8.33
C ILE A 249 -30.57 -1.66 9.83
N ASN A 250 -30.56 -0.61 10.63
CA ASN A 250 -30.80 -0.71 12.06
C ASN A 250 -32.20 -1.27 12.37
N VAL A 251 -33.22 -0.82 11.65
CA VAL A 251 -34.61 -1.35 11.79
C VAL A 251 -34.68 -2.83 11.40
N LEU A 252 -34.00 -3.25 10.34
CA LEU A 252 -33.96 -4.64 9.92
C LEU A 252 -33.20 -5.52 10.93
N THR A 253 -32.10 -5.03 11.46
CA THR A 253 -31.32 -5.70 12.51
C THR A 253 -32.19 -5.94 13.75
N GLU A 254 -32.92 -4.93 14.24
CA GLU A 254 -33.83 -5.08 15.36
C GLU A 254 -34.94 -6.12 15.10
N LYS A 255 -35.45 -6.17 13.86
CA LYS A 255 -36.45 -7.19 13.48
C LYS A 255 -35.87 -8.61 13.49
N ILE A 256 -34.65 -8.78 12.98
CA ILE A 256 -33.93 -10.06 13.01
C ILE A 256 -33.68 -10.51 14.44
N ASP A 257 -33.22 -9.63 15.32
CA ASP A 257 -32.98 -9.93 16.73
C ASP A 257 -34.26 -10.37 17.47
N ARG A 258 -35.41 -9.80 17.11
CA ARG A 258 -36.71 -10.23 17.66
C ARG A 258 -37.14 -11.61 17.16
N LEU A 259 -36.88 -11.95 15.90
CA LEU A 259 -37.20 -13.25 15.33
C LEU A 259 -36.30 -14.38 15.86
N GLN A 260 -35.08 -14.09 16.28
CA GLN A 260 -34.16 -15.07 16.87
C GLN A 260 -34.44 -15.38 18.34
N LYS A 261 -35.35 -14.62 18.97
CA LYS A 261 -35.75 -14.82 20.38
C LYS A 261 -37.08 -15.60 20.53
N ILE A 262 -37.67 -16.05 19.43
CA ILE A 262 -38.84 -16.92 19.35
C ILE A 262 -38.40 -18.35 19.08
#